data_8933988da3e5fb6e040ed7f56879dc9d
#
_entry.id   8933988da3e5fb6e040ed7f56879dc9d
#
_cell.length_a   1.000
_cell.length_b   1.000
_cell.length_c   1.000
_cell.angle_alpha   90.00
_cell.angle_beta   90.00
_cell.angle_gamma   90.00
#
_symmetry.space_group_name_H-M   'P 1'
#
loop_
_entity.id
_entity.type
_entity.pdbx_description
1 polymer ?
#
loop_
_entity_poly.entity_id
_entity_poly.type
_entity_poly.pdbx_seq_one_letter_code
_entity_poly.pdbx_strand_id
1 'polypeptide(L)'
;TNWETNRYLRRLASACGIRRNRIFSSGLKDKRAITTQVLVIDAPRKKVEGVEINDSVIEILGRTHHKVGMGDHDGNRFTITVRGCCDVNGDPIDAKEAMRRVHDIRARLSESIGCDAFPNWIGPQRFGSYRPVTPEVGRAVVGGDFERAVDLYVGMEATREGAESAAFREAWREFRDPVACLDMAPSRLGYECAMLRHLVDRPDDYIGAFRTLPHSLQLLMVHSIQSLAFNHTLSARIDAGLPLIEPVVGDLVAPLQASGRIDVGKMAPVSKTNLERCKRNCSLGRLAVTGPLPGKEASFADGVPGECETRGLEATNLSGVTWVVPEIPRLTTSGTRRPLSVPFKDLRVEEAPEVTSSLFERWEEGPVKEDKWHPDGACLRLRFTLPPGTYATVLMREFMRSPLNHY
;
A
#
# COMPACT_ATOMS: atom_id res chain seq x y z
N THR A 1 1.65 -1.09 21.24
CA THR A 1 2.47 -2.02 20.42
C THR A 1 1.69 -3.30 20.11
N ASN A 2 2.05 -4.01 19.02
CA ASN A 2 1.52 -5.34 18.65
C ASN A 2 -0.01 -5.47 18.51
N TRP A 3 -0.71 -4.36 18.34
CA TRP A 3 -2.15 -4.32 18.12
C TRP A 3 -2.52 -4.08 16.65
N GLU A 4 -3.42 -4.90 16.10
CA GLU A 4 -4.14 -4.55 14.87
C GLU A 4 -5.18 -3.47 15.22
N THR A 5 -5.24 -2.40 14.43
CA THR A 5 -6.02 -1.20 14.78
C THR A 5 -7.48 -1.50 15.07
N ASN A 6 -8.19 -2.26 14.22
CA ASN A 6 -9.62 -2.54 14.43
C ASN A 6 -9.87 -3.43 15.65
N ARG A 7 -8.95 -4.35 15.94
CA ARG A 7 -9.01 -5.19 17.15
C ARG A 7 -8.81 -4.33 18.40
N TYR A 8 -7.82 -3.42 18.36
CA TYR A 8 -7.60 -2.46 19.46
C TYR A 8 -8.83 -1.59 19.71
N LEU A 9 -9.41 -1.00 18.66
CA LEU A 9 -10.57 -0.12 18.78
C LEU A 9 -11.82 -0.87 19.29
N ARG A 10 -11.99 -2.15 18.96
CA ARG A 10 -13.04 -3.01 19.57
C ARG A 10 -12.79 -3.25 21.05
N ARG A 11 -11.54 -3.54 21.43
CA ARG A 11 -11.17 -3.73 22.83
C ARG A 11 -11.37 -2.45 23.64
N LEU A 12 -10.95 -1.30 23.11
CA LEU A 12 -11.14 0.01 23.71
C LEU A 12 -12.63 0.35 23.90
N ALA A 13 -13.45 0.10 22.89
CA ALA A 13 -14.89 0.32 22.99
C ALA A 13 -15.53 -0.53 24.09
N SER A 14 -15.15 -1.81 24.18
CA SER A 14 -15.60 -2.71 25.24
C SER A 14 -15.17 -2.23 26.62
N ALA A 15 -13.91 -1.82 26.79
CA ALA A 15 -13.38 -1.32 28.06
C ALA A 15 -14.07 -0.01 28.51
N CYS A 16 -14.43 0.86 27.57
CA CYS A 16 -15.19 2.08 27.83
C CYS A 16 -16.69 1.85 28.02
N GLY A 17 -17.20 0.64 27.81
CA GLY A 17 -18.64 0.34 27.85
C GLY A 17 -19.46 1.10 26.78
N ILE A 18 -18.92 1.20 25.55
CA ILE A 18 -19.56 1.89 24.41
C ILE A 18 -19.54 1.01 23.15
N ARG A 19 -20.34 1.38 22.14
CA ARG A 19 -20.32 0.73 20.83
C ARG A 19 -19.09 1.16 20.03
N ARG A 20 -18.52 0.25 19.21
CA ARG A 20 -17.35 0.49 18.37
C ARG A 20 -17.50 1.72 17.43
N ASN A 21 -18.71 1.97 16.92
CA ASN A 21 -19.02 3.09 16.03
C ASN A 21 -18.97 4.48 16.72
N ARG A 22 -18.74 4.53 18.02
CA ARG A 22 -18.52 5.76 18.78
C ARG A 22 -17.04 6.11 18.97
N ILE A 23 -16.12 5.33 18.36
CA ILE A 23 -14.69 5.64 18.34
C ILE A 23 -14.28 5.90 16.89
N PHE A 24 -13.70 7.07 16.67
CA PHE A 24 -13.29 7.58 15.36
C PHE A 24 -11.77 7.67 15.30
N SER A 25 -11.20 7.24 14.17
CA SER A 25 -9.76 7.28 13.89
C SER A 25 -9.52 7.78 12.48
N SER A 26 -8.42 8.48 12.26
CA SER A 26 -8.04 9.02 10.95
C SER A 26 -7.27 8.03 10.07
N GLY A 27 -6.90 6.86 10.58
CA GLY A 27 -6.17 5.87 9.79
C GLY A 27 -5.89 4.57 10.55
N LEU A 28 -5.48 3.57 9.80
CA LEU A 28 -4.96 2.31 10.34
C LEU A 28 -3.47 2.46 10.66
N LYS A 29 -2.98 1.71 11.63
CA LYS A 29 -1.56 1.69 12.04
C LYS A 29 -1.04 0.26 11.99
N ASP A 30 0.25 0.12 11.69
CA ASP A 30 0.92 -1.16 11.57
C ASP A 30 0.92 -1.92 12.89
N LYS A 31 0.64 -3.22 12.81
CA LYS A 31 0.62 -4.08 13.99
C LYS A 31 2.02 -4.27 14.59
N ARG A 32 3.02 -4.52 13.73
CA ARG A 32 4.41 -4.76 14.14
C ARG A 32 5.20 -3.44 14.26
N ALA A 33 4.67 -2.51 15.06
CA ALA A 33 5.28 -1.20 15.28
C ALA A 33 4.87 -0.62 16.64
N ILE A 34 5.64 0.33 17.13
CA ILE A 34 5.20 1.26 18.17
C ILE A 34 4.50 2.41 17.46
N THR A 35 3.20 2.56 17.69
CA THR A 35 2.39 3.54 16.98
C THR A 35 1.68 4.47 17.92
N THR A 36 1.56 5.74 17.55
CA THR A 36 0.78 6.77 18.27
C THR A 36 -0.24 7.37 17.32
N GLN A 37 -1.47 7.55 17.76
CA GLN A 37 -2.51 8.22 16.98
C GLN A 37 -3.53 8.89 17.89
N VAL A 38 -4.14 9.95 17.39
CA VAL A 38 -5.28 10.59 18.05
C VAL A 38 -6.55 9.85 17.68
N LEU A 39 -7.37 9.58 18.70
CA LEU A 39 -8.71 9.01 18.56
C LEU A 39 -9.72 10.01 19.09
N VAL A 40 -10.90 10.09 18.48
CA VAL A 40 -12.04 10.81 19.03
C VAL A 40 -13.03 9.79 19.55
N ILE A 41 -13.38 9.90 20.84
CA ILE A 41 -14.27 8.96 21.53
C ILE A 41 -15.53 9.73 21.94
N ASP A 42 -16.65 9.36 21.38
CA ASP A 42 -17.96 9.91 21.76
C ASP A 42 -18.46 9.21 23.03
N ALA A 43 -17.93 9.63 24.18
CA ALA A 43 -18.26 9.12 25.49
C ALA A 43 -18.00 10.16 26.58
N PRO A 44 -18.67 10.09 27.75
CA PRO A 44 -18.29 10.84 28.92
C PRO A 44 -16.85 10.53 29.34
N ARG A 45 -16.10 11.57 29.73
CA ARG A 45 -14.70 11.46 30.13
C ARG A 45 -14.47 10.34 31.17
N LYS A 46 -15.36 10.23 32.16
CA LYS A 46 -15.30 9.20 33.23
C LYS A 46 -15.29 7.75 32.69
N LYS A 47 -15.77 7.50 31.47
CA LYS A 47 -15.74 6.15 30.86
C LYS A 47 -14.40 5.84 30.19
N VAL A 48 -13.58 6.84 29.94
CA VAL A 48 -12.27 6.70 29.30
C VAL A 48 -11.16 6.81 30.33
N GLU A 49 -11.35 7.60 31.37
CA GLU A 49 -10.43 7.69 32.50
C GLU A 49 -10.26 6.34 33.19
N GLY A 50 -9.03 5.96 33.46
CA GLY A 50 -8.70 4.70 34.11
C GLY A 50 -8.85 3.45 33.24
N VAL A 51 -9.10 3.59 31.95
CA VAL A 51 -9.10 2.44 31.04
C VAL A 51 -7.66 2.00 30.79
N GLU A 52 -7.35 0.77 31.15
CA GLU A 52 -6.06 0.14 30.91
C GLU A 52 -6.21 -0.98 29.89
N ILE A 53 -5.33 -0.99 28.90
CA ILE A 53 -5.22 -2.03 27.89
C ILE A 53 -3.75 -2.40 27.75
N ASN A 54 -3.43 -3.68 27.88
CA ASN A 54 -2.06 -4.18 27.76
C ASN A 54 -1.39 -3.65 26.49
N ASP A 55 -0.11 -3.38 26.57
CA ASP A 55 0.70 -2.88 25.45
C ASP A 55 0.22 -1.54 24.86
N SER A 56 -0.50 -0.75 25.63
CA SER A 56 -0.92 0.58 25.21
C SER A 56 -0.94 1.58 26.36
N VAL A 57 -0.73 2.86 26.03
CA VAL A 57 -0.90 4.00 26.93
C VAL A 57 -1.98 4.88 26.35
N ILE A 58 -2.93 5.30 27.19
CA ILE A 58 -4.06 6.15 26.81
C ILE A 58 -3.90 7.48 27.56
N GLU A 59 -3.82 8.56 26.79
CA GLU A 59 -3.76 9.93 27.33
C GLU A 59 -4.96 10.72 26.81
N ILE A 60 -5.66 11.41 27.72
CA ILE A 60 -6.78 12.28 27.37
C ILE A 60 -6.26 13.70 27.12
N LEU A 61 -6.19 14.08 25.85
CA LEU A 61 -5.67 15.38 25.42
C LEU A 61 -6.67 16.52 25.64
N GLY A 62 -7.98 16.25 25.59
CA GLY A 62 -8.99 17.27 25.71
C GLY A 62 -10.37 16.84 25.20
N ARG A 63 -11.20 17.84 24.88
CA ARG A 63 -12.55 17.63 24.28
C ARG A 63 -12.63 18.31 22.92
N THR A 64 -13.38 17.72 22.01
CA THR A 64 -13.64 18.27 20.69
C THR A 64 -15.08 18.02 20.30
N HIS A 65 -15.64 18.88 19.44
CA HIS A 65 -16.92 18.69 18.76
C HIS A 65 -16.75 18.07 17.38
N HIS A 66 -15.51 17.94 16.89
CA HIS A 66 -15.21 17.41 15.57
C HIS A 66 -14.96 15.90 15.65
N LYS A 67 -15.63 15.15 14.78
CA LYS A 67 -15.32 13.75 14.49
C LYS A 67 -14.21 13.71 13.45
N VAL A 68 -13.28 12.77 13.60
CA VAL A 68 -12.26 12.49 12.58
C VAL A 68 -12.73 11.35 11.70
N GLY A 69 -12.57 11.49 10.41
CA GLY A 69 -12.79 10.46 9.42
C GLY A 69 -11.50 9.84 8.90
N MET A 70 -11.61 8.78 8.10
CA MET A 70 -10.46 8.15 7.50
C MET A 70 -9.69 9.14 6.63
N GLY A 71 -8.40 9.35 6.98
CA GLY A 71 -7.51 10.26 6.30
C GLY A 71 -7.58 11.72 6.73
N ASP A 72 -8.33 12.06 7.77
CA ASP A 72 -8.37 13.41 8.35
C ASP A 72 -7.13 13.64 9.25
N HIS A 73 -5.98 13.66 8.64
CA HIS A 73 -4.69 13.96 9.27
C HIS A 73 -3.74 14.55 8.23
N ASP A 74 -2.79 15.36 8.66
CA ASP A 74 -1.84 16.07 7.79
C ASP A 74 -0.75 15.14 7.23
N GLY A 75 -0.52 14.01 7.86
CA GLY A 75 0.49 13.04 7.45
C GLY A 75 0.84 12.03 8.53
N ASN A 76 1.76 11.16 8.19
CA ASN A 76 2.33 10.17 9.11
C ASN A 76 3.82 10.45 9.27
N ARG A 77 4.28 10.55 10.52
CA ARG A 77 5.70 10.58 10.85
C ARG A 77 6.18 9.16 11.08
N PHE A 78 7.26 8.80 10.41
CA PHE A 78 7.88 7.50 10.53
C PHE A 78 9.23 7.60 11.22
N THR A 79 9.57 6.60 12.00
CA THR A 79 10.91 6.30 12.49
C THR A 79 11.19 4.85 12.16
N ILE A 80 12.10 4.60 11.23
CA ILE A 80 12.39 3.27 10.69
C ILE A 80 13.86 2.97 10.94
N THR A 81 14.15 1.82 11.53
CA THR A 81 15.52 1.33 11.70
C THR A 81 15.82 0.32 10.60
N VAL A 82 16.82 0.63 9.79
CA VAL A 82 17.42 -0.27 8.81
C VAL A 82 18.63 -0.94 9.46
N ARG A 83 18.75 -2.23 9.29
CA ARG A 83 19.83 -3.03 9.88
C ARG A 83 20.62 -3.74 8.81
N GLY A 84 21.88 -3.99 9.10
CA GLY A 84 22.73 -4.77 8.23
C GLY A 84 23.03 -4.08 6.90
N CYS A 85 23.39 -2.79 6.94
CA CYS A 85 23.71 -2.03 5.73
C CYS A 85 24.91 -2.64 5.00
N CYS A 86 24.75 -2.94 3.72
CA CYS A 86 25.78 -3.49 2.88
C CYS A 86 25.92 -2.73 1.55
N ASP A 87 26.99 -2.98 0.83
CA ASP A 87 27.20 -2.45 -0.51
C ASP A 87 26.49 -3.31 -1.58
N VAL A 88 26.76 -3.02 -2.86
CA VAL A 88 26.18 -3.75 -4.01
C VAL A 88 26.64 -5.20 -4.10
N ASN A 89 27.81 -5.52 -3.52
CA ASN A 89 28.38 -6.86 -3.50
C ASN A 89 27.90 -7.67 -2.29
N GLY A 90 27.24 -7.02 -1.32
CA GLY A 90 26.82 -7.62 -0.06
C GLY A 90 27.83 -7.46 1.07
N ASP A 91 28.93 -6.72 0.86
CA ASP A 91 29.93 -6.45 1.89
C ASP A 91 29.40 -5.43 2.90
N PRO A 92 29.70 -5.60 4.21
CA PRO A 92 29.21 -4.69 5.25
C PRO A 92 29.81 -3.29 5.08
N ILE A 93 28.99 -2.27 5.33
CA ILE A 93 29.43 -0.88 5.34
C ILE A 93 29.17 -0.24 6.71
N ASP A 94 30.04 0.70 7.08
CA ASP A 94 29.91 1.45 8.32
C ASP A 94 28.77 2.51 8.26
N ALA A 95 28.43 3.08 9.42
CA ALA A 95 27.36 4.05 9.55
C ALA A 95 27.65 5.35 8.76
N LYS A 96 28.90 5.79 8.67
CA LYS A 96 29.29 7.00 7.95
C LYS A 96 29.07 6.84 6.46
N GLU A 97 29.51 5.73 5.89
CA GLU A 97 29.31 5.42 4.49
C GLU A 97 27.82 5.19 4.16
N ALA A 98 27.08 4.47 5.01
CA ALA A 98 25.65 4.25 4.84
C ALA A 98 24.86 5.58 4.87
N MET A 99 25.15 6.49 5.80
CA MET A 99 24.55 7.82 5.86
C MET A 99 24.91 8.66 4.63
N ARG A 100 26.17 8.63 4.19
CA ARG A 100 26.60 9.30 2.96
C ARG A 100 25.77 8.85 1.76
N ARG A 101 25.59 7.55 1.57
CA ARG A 101 24.75 7.00 0.48
C ARG A 101 23.31 7.49 0.54
N VAL A 102 22.69 7.55 1.73
CA VAL A 102 21.34 8.10 1.87
C VAL A 102 21.28 9.56 1.44
N HIS A 103 22.28 10.38 1.81
CA HIS A 103 22.35 11.78 1.39
C HIS A 103 22.58 11.93 -0.09
N ASP A 104 23.45 11.13 -0.69
CA ASP A 104 23.71 11.13 -2.14
C ASP A 104 22.43 10.75 -2.94
N ILE A 105 21.71 9.72 -2.48
CA ILE A 105 20.45 9.32 -3.12
C ILE A 105 19.39 10.43 -2.97
N ARG A 106 19.27 11.04 -1.78
CA ARG A 106 18.37 12.18 -1.60
C ARG A 106 18.71 13.32 -2.57
N ALA A 107 19.98 13.66 -2.69
CA ALA A 107 20.42 14.73 -3.60
C ALA A 107 20.03 14.41 -5.04
N ARG A 108 20.28 13.18 -5.53
CA ARG A 108 19.88 12.74 -6.87
C ARG A 108 18.38 12.75 -7.09
N LEU A 109 17.58 12.31 -6.10
CA LEU A 109 16.12 12.40 -6.17
C LEU A 109 15.67 13.85 -6.28
N SER A 110 16.23 14.74 -5.44
CA SER A 110 15.90 16.17 -5.46
C SER A 110 16.31 16.84 -6.76
N GLU A 111 17.44 16.45 -7.35
CA GLU A 111 17.89 16.95 -8.66
C GLU A 111 16.97 16.47 -9.79
N SER A 112 16.65 15.17 -9.83
CA SER A 112 15.87 14.57 -10.90
C SER A 112 14.38 14.97 -10.88
N ILE A 113 13.83 15.21 -9.70
CA ILE A 113 12.40 15.52 -9.51
C ILE A 113 12.17 17.02 -9.30
N GLY A 114 13.19 17.77 -8.88
CA GLY A 114 13.15 19.23 -8.62
C GLY A 114 12.85 19.59 -7.16
N CYS A 115 12.64 18.64 -6.27
CA CYS A 115 12.47 18.85 -4.83
C CYS A 115 12.63 17.53 -4.06
N ASP A 116 12.59 17.58 -2.72
CA ASP A 116 12.55 16.41 -1.84
C ASP A 116 11.23 15.62 -2.04
N ALA A 117 11.18 14.84 -3.10
CA ALA A 117 10.07 14.00 -3.48
C ALA A 117 10.55 12.67 -4.07
N PHE A 118 9.64 11.72 -4.22
CA PHE A 118 9.90 10.43 -4.85
C PHE A 118 8.71 10.02 -5.71
N PRO A 119 8.91 9.12 -6.69
CA PRO A 119 7.81 8.59 -7.50
C PRO A 119 6.77 7.91 -6.62
N ASN A 120 5.50 8.24 -6.82
CA ASN A 120 4.41 7.80 -5.94
C ASN A 120 3.94 6.37 -6.21
N TRP A 121 4.89 5.43 -6.30
CA TRP A 121 4.57 4.01 -6.47
C TRP A 121 3.59 3.53 -5.42
N ILE A 122 2.74 2.60 -5.81
CA ILE A 122 1.93 1.84 -4.87
C ILE A 122 2.75 0.63 -4.44
N GLY A 123 2.95 0.50 -3.12
CA GLY A 123 3.89 -0.47 -2.55
C GLY A 123 3.42 -1.93 -2.66
N PRO A 124 4.36 -2.90 -2.53
CA PRO A 124 4.09 -4.33 -2.68
C PRO A 124 3.03 -4.87 -1.73
N GLN A 125 2.82 -4.23 -0.58
CA GLN A 125 1.75 -4.61 0.37
C GLN A 125 0.35 -4.56 -0.25
N ARG A 126 0.14 -3.75 -1.31
CA ARG A 126 -1.13 -3.69 -2.05
C ARG A 126 -1.37 -4.96 -2.87
N PHE A 127 -0.29 -5.60 -3.29
CA PHE A 127 -0.32 -6.73 -4.23
C PHE A 127 -0.18 -8.10 -3.55
N GLY A 128 0.18 -8.11 -2.27
CA GLY A 128 0.56 -9.32 -1.52
C GLY A 128 2.07 -9.56 -1.60
N SER A 129 2.80 -9.25 -0.51
CA SER A 129 4.27 -9.24 -0.51
C SER A 129 4.91 -10.59 -0.83
N TYR A 130 4.33 -11.69 -0.33
CA TYR A 130 4.84 -13.05 -0.56
C TYR A 130 4.04 -13.83 -1.61
N ARG A 131 2.83 -13.37 -1.91
CA ARG A 131 1.90 -13.99 -2.82
C ARG A 131 1.12 -12.89 -3.55
N PRO A 132 1.61 -12.43 -4.71
CA PRO A 132 1.04 -11.30 -5.43
C PRO A 132 -0.27 -11.68 -6.17
N VAL A 133 -1.20 -12.30 -5.46
CA VAL A 133 -2.46 -12.83 -5.98
C VAL A 133 -3.53 -11.76 -6.18
N THR A 134 -3.49 -10.67 -5.41
CA THR A 134 -4.58 -9.69 -5.38
C THR A 134 -4.83 -9.01 -6.73
N PRO A 135 -3.84 -8.58 -7.54
CA PRO A 135 -4.11 -8.01 -8.85
C PRO A 135 -4.63 -9.04 -9.85
N GLU A 136 -4.16 -10.29 -9.79
CA GLU A 136 -4.62 -11.35 -10.69
C GLU A 136 -6.09 -11.71 -10.43
N VAL A 137 -6.47 -11.88 -9.15
CA VAL A 137 -7.88 -12.04 -8.76
C VAL A 137 -8.70 -10.81 -9.14
N GLY A 138 -8.17 -9.61 -8.90
CA GLY A 138 -8.84 -8.36 -9.28
C GLY A 138 -9.12 -8.28 -10.76
N ARG A 139 -8.19 -8.71 -11.61
CA ARG A 139 -8.38 -8.78 -13.08
C ARG A 139 -9.50 -9.75 -13.46
N ALA A 140 -9.50 -10.95 -12.89
CA ALA A 140 -10.55 -11.94 -13.14
C ALA A 140 -11.93 -11.40 -12.73
N VAL A 141 -12.04 -10.76 -11.56
CA VAL A 141 -13.30 -10.18 -11.05
C VAL A 141 -13.83 -9.07 -11.97
N VAL A 142 -12.99 -8.13 -12.43
CA VAL A 142 -13.45 -7.04 -13.31
C VAL A 142 -13.73 -7.54 -14.73
N GLY A 143 -13.19 -8.70 -15.10
CA GLY A 143 -13.51 -9.43 -16.33
C GLY A 143 -14.76 -10.32 -16.24
N GLY A 144 -15.37 -10.44 -15.06
CA GLY A 144 -16.55 -11.30 -14.83
C GLY A 144 -16.22 -12.79 -14.66
N ASP A 145 -14.95 -13.17 -14.63
CA ASP A 145 -14.48 -14.57 -14.52
C ASP A 145 -14.28 -14.95 -13.05
N PHE A 146 -15.38 -15.27 -12.36
CA PHE A 146 -15.34 -15.63 -10.93
C PHE A 146 -14.77 -17.02 -10.68
N GLU A 147 -14.89 -17.94 -11.62
CA GLU A 147 -14.22 -19.25 -11.53
C GLU A 147 -12.71 -19.04 -11.46
N ARG A 148 -12.16 -18.31 -12.41
CA ARG A 148 -10.75 -17.95 -12.43
C ARG A 148 -10.32 -17.17 -11.18
N ALA A 149 -11.18 -16.28 -10.67
CA ALA A 149 -10.90 -15.51 -9.46
C ALA A 149 -10.73 -16.42 -8.22
N VAL A 150 -11.60 -17.42 -8.06
CA VAL A 150 -11.50 -18.41 -6.98
C VAL A 150 -10.29 -19.30 -7.18
N ASP A 151 -10.05 -19.79 -8.39
CA ASP A 151 -8.87 -20.62 -8.71
C ASP A 151 -7.57 -19.94 -8.33
N LEU A 152 -7.41 -18.69 -8.72
CA LEU A 152 -6.23 -17.91 -8.40
C LEU A 152 -6.12 -17.68 -6.88
N TYR A 153 -7.24 -17.34 -6.23
CA TYR A 153 -7.20 -17.08 -4.80
C TYR A 153 -6.84 -18.33 -3.99
N VAL A 154 -7.39 -19.48 -4.33
CA VAL A 154 -7.13 -20.74 -3.64
C VAL A 154 -5.78 -21.34 -4.04
N GLY A 155 -5.48 -21.40 -5.35
CA GLY A 155 -4.41 -22.24 -5.90
C GLY A 155 -3.11 -21.53 -6.28
N MET A 156 -3.07 -20.19 -6.42
CA MET A 156 -1.84 -19.51 -6.84
C MET A 156 -0.71 -19.70 -5.84
N GLU A 157 0.48 -20.01 -6.33
CA GLU A 157 1.68 -20.22 -5.52
C GLU A 157 2.16 -18.94 -4.81
N ALA A 158 2.89 -19.12 -3.74
CA ALA A 158 3.60 -18.06 -3.03
C ALA A 158 5.11 -18.33 -3.04
N THR A 159 5.91 -17.27 -3.14
CA THR A 159 7.37 -17.38 -3.16
C THR A 159 7.94 -17.87 -1.83
N ARG A 160 7.25 -17.62 -0.72
CA ARG A 160 7.62 -18.04 0.64
C ARG A 160 6.36 -18.48 1.38
N GLU A 161 6.03 -19.75 1.30
CA GLU A 161 4.89 -20.33 1.98
C GLU A 161 5.31 -21.63 2.71
N GLY A 162 4.69 -21.91 3.84
CA GLY A 162 4.96 -23.17 4.56
C GLY A 162 4.47 -24.37 3.74
N ALA A 163 5.19 -25.50 3.86
CA ALA A 163 4.96 -26.71 3.07
C ALA A 163 3.50 -27.19 3.04
N GLU A 164 2.78 -27.15 4.18
CA GLU A 164 1.37 -27.51 4.24
C GLU A 164 0.47 -26.63 3.35
N SER A 165 0.71 -25.29 3.33
CA SER A 165 -0.08 -24.41 2.49
C SER A 165 0.30 -24.56 1.00
N ALA A 166 1.57 -24.83 0.69
CA ALA A 166 2.01 -25.10 -0.66
C ALA A 166 1.35 -26.40 -1.20
N ALA A 167 1.36 -27.48 -0.41
CA ALA A 167 0.71 -28.74 -0.76
C ALA A 167 -0.82 -28.60 -0.96
N PHE A 168 -1.48 -27.81 -0.09
CA PHE A 168 -2.89 -27.48 -0.26
C PHE A 168 -3.18 -26.78 -1.62
N ARG A 169 -2.35 -25.81 -2.00
CA ARG A 169 -2.52 -25.08 -3.26
C ARG A 169 -2.23 -25.95 -4.46
N GLU A 170 -1.24 -26.83 -4.35
CA GLU A 170 -0.92 -27.81 -5.39
C GLU A 170 -2.09 -28.77 -5.61
N ALA A 171 -2.65 -29.35 -4.53
CA ALA A 171 -3.81 -30.22 -4.61
C ALA A 171 -5.02 -29.55 -5.28
N TRP A 172 -5.28 -28.27 -4.95
CA TRP A 172 -6.34 -27.53 -5.66
C TRP A 172 -6.07 -27.38 -7.16
N ARG A 173 -4.85 -27.09 -7.55
CA ARG A 173 -4.50 -26.96 -8.98
C ARG A 173 -4.61 -28.29 -9.73
N GLU A 174 -4.28 -29.39 -9.06
CA GLU A 174 -4.29 -30.74 -9.68
C GLU A 174 -5.68 -31.34 -9.75
N PHE A 175 -6.42 -31.34 -8.65
CA PHE A 175 -7.66 -32.10 -8.52
C PHE A 175 -8.92 -31.26 -8.62
N ARG A 176 -8.87 -29.97 -8.24
CA ARG A 176 -10.03 -29.07 -8.12
C ARG A 176 -11.19 -29.66 -7.31
N ASP A 177 -10.89 -30.54 -6.37
CA ASP A 177 -11.85 -31.15 -5.46
C ASP A 177 -11.94 -30.37 -4.15
N PRO A 178 -13.06 -29.65 -3.89
CA PRO A 178 -13.20 -28.87 -2.68
C PRO A 178 -13.19 -29.72 -1.40
N VAL A 179 -13.71 -30.96 -1.45
CA VAL A 179 -13.79 -31.86 -0.28
C VAL A 179 -12.38 -32.32 0.11
N ALA A 180 -11.65 -32.91 -0.87
CA ALA A 180 -10.29 -33.39 -0.63
C ALA A 180 -9.35 -32.26 -0.18
N CYS A 181 -9.49 -31.05 -0.73
CA CYS A 181 -8.69 -29.90 -0.32
C CYS A 181 -9.03 -29.43 1.10
N LEU A 182 -10.29 -29.47 1.52
CA LEU A 182 -10.68 -29.08 2.87
C LEU A 182 -10.08 -30.00 3.95
N ASP A 183 -9.97 -31.29 3.67
CA ASP A 183 -9.42 -32.28 4.61
C ASP A 183 -7.93 -32.04 4.91
N MET A 184 -7.19 -31.46 3.98
CA MET A 184 -5.77 -31.14 4.13
C MET A 184 -5.48 -29.66 4.41
N ALA A 185 -6.52 -28.81 4.50
CA ALA A 185 -6.34 -27.37 4.61
C ALA A 185 -5.79 -26.95 5.98
N PRO A 186 -4.66 -26.21 6.02
CA PRO A 186 -4.18 -25.64 7.27
C PRO A 186 -5.18 -24.64 7.87
N SER A 187 -5.33 -24.65 9.20
CA SER A 187 -6.29 -23.79 9.92
C SER A 187 -6.13 -22.28 9.65
N ARG A 188 -4.94 -21.84 9.23
CA ARG A 188 -4.63 -20.48 8.87
C ARG A 188 -5.25 -20.00 7.55
N LEU A 189 -5.66 -20.92 6.66
CA LEU A 189 -6.28 -20.64 5.36
C LEU A 189 -7.81 -20.49 5.46
N GLY A 190 -8.26 -19.72 6.45
CA GLY A 190 -9.69 -19.59 6.75
C GLY A 190 -10.56 -19.02 5.62
N TYR A 191 -10.03 -18.15 4.77
CA TYR A 191 -10.77 -17.59 3.63
C TYR A 191 -10.85 -18.57 2.48
N GLU A 192 -9.77 -19.27 2.17
CA GLU A 192 -9.75 -20.36 1.19
C GLU A 192 -10.73 -21.46 1.60
N CYS A 193 -10.70 -21.89 2.86
CA CYS A 193 -11.65 -22.87 3.38
C CYS A 193 -13.11 -22.40 3.31
N ALA A 194 -13.38 -21.10 3.50
CA ALA A 194 -14.75 -20.56 3.37
C ALA A 194 -15.26 -20.65 1.93
N MET A 195 -14.40 -20.35 0.95
CA MET A 195 -14.74 -20.52 -0.48
C MET A 195 -15.00 -21.98 -0.82
N LEU A 196 -14.13 -22.90 -0.40
CA LEU A 196 -14.25 -24.33 -0.69
C LEU A 196 -15.49 -24.95 -0.04
N ARG A 197 -15.82 -24.61 1.21
CA ARG A 197 -17.06 -25.06 1.86
C ARG A 197 -18.29 -24.61 1.06
N HIS A 198 -18.28 -23.37 0.56
CA HIS A 198 -19.37 -22.91 -0.28
C HIS A 198 -19.52 -23.74 -1.55
N LEU A 199 -18.40 -24.12 -2.20
CA LEU A 199 -18.42 -24.94 -3.41
C LEU A 199 -18.81 -26.42 -3.12
N VAL A 200 -18.57 -26.96 -1.92
CA VAL A 200 -19.10 -28.24 -1.48
C VAL A 200 -20.62 -28.20 -1.39
N ASP A 201 -21.16 -27.15 -0.79
CA ASP A 201 -22.61 -26.99 -0.62
C ASP A 201 -23.32 -26.62 -1.92
N ARG A 202 -22.64 -25.86 -2.79
CA ARG A 202 -23.17 -25.33 -4.06
C ARG A 202 -22.09 -25.42 -5.14
N PRO A 203 -21.94 -26.55 -5.81
CA PRO A 203 -21.01 -26.73 -6.91
C PRO A 203 -21.25 -25.66 -8.00
N ASP A 204 -20.19 -25.14 -8.59
CA ASP A 204 -20.18 -24.14 -9.67
C ASP A 204 -20.68 -22.73 -9.27
N ASP A 205 -21.09 -22.48 -8.00
CA ASP A 205 -21.43 -21.14 -7.55
C ASP A 205 -20.16 -20.37 -7.11
N TYR A 206 -19.28 -20.07 -8.06
CA TYR A 206 -18.04 -19.32 -7.84
C TYR A 206 -18.29 -17.87 -7.42
N ILE A 207 -19.41 -17.26 -7.83
CA ILE A 207 -19.82 -15.93 -7.38
C ILE A 207 -20.14 -15.97 -5.88
N GLY A 208 -20.92 -16.97 -5.45
CA GLY A 208 -21.21 -17.19 -4.02
C GLY A 208 -19.96 -17.50 -3.22
N ALA A 209 -19.06 -18.36 -3.73
CA ALA A 209 -17.78 -18.64 -3.10
C ALA A 209 -16.94 -17.37 -2.90
N PHE A 210 -16.80 -16.52 -3.92
CA PHE A 210 -16.09 -15.24 -3.81
C PHE A 210 -16.75 -14.27 -2.81
N ARG A 211 -18.08 -14.27 -2.71
CA ARG A 211 -18.84 -13.46 -1.74
C ARG A 211 -18.61 -13.87 -0.28
N THR A 212 -18.07 -15.07 0.01
CA THR A 212 -17.70 -15.47 1.38
C THR A 212 -16.57 -14.62 1.95
N LEU A 213 -15.74 -14.01 1.10
CA LEU A 213 -14.70 -13.08 1.53
C LEU A 213 -15.28 -11.81 2.15
N PRO A 214 -14.61 -11.21 3.15
CA PRO A 214 -14.98 -9.89 3.65
C PRO A 214 -15.00 -8.85 2.52
N HIS A 215 -15.97 -7.96 2.53
CA HIS A 215 -16.12 -6.93 1.50
C HIS A 215 -14.84 -6.07 1.30
N SER A 216 -14.14 -5.75 2.39
CA SER A 216 -12.88 -5.01 2.32
C SER A 216 -11.78 -5.76 1.55
N LEU A 217 -11.76 -7.09 1.63
CA LEU A 217 -10.83 -7.93 0.89
C LEU A 217 -11.22 -8.04 -0.59
N GLN A 218 -12.51 -8.18 -0.90
CA GLN A 218 -13.02 -8.12 -2.27
C GLN A 218 -12.64 -6.80 -2.95
N LEU A 219 -12.86 -5.67 -2.27
CA LEU A 219 -12.47 -4.33 -2.77
C LEU A 219 -10.95 -4.19 -2.92
N LEU A 220 -10.17 -4.79 -2.01
CA LEU A 220 -8.71 -4.76 -2.11
C LEU A 220 -8.23 -5.35 -3.43
N MET A 221 -8.84 -6.43 -3.91
CA MET A 221 -8.48 -7.08 -5.17
C MET A 221 -8.76 -6.20 -6.38
N VAL A 222 -9.95 -5.62 -6.47
CA VAL A 222 -10.30 -4.69 -7.55
C VAL A 222 -9.40 -3.45 -7.52
N HIS A 223 -9.16 -2.88 -6.34
CA HIS A 223 -8.27 -1.72 -6.23
C HIS A 223 -6.80 -2.06 -6.47
N SER A 224 -6.38 -3.33 -6.30
CA SER A 224 -4.98 -3.71 -6.55
C SER A 224 -4.65 -3.71 -8.03
N ILE A 225 -5.55 -4.18 -8.89
CA ILE A 225 -5.31 -4.14 -10.34
C ILE A 225 -5.31 -2.71 -10.89
N GLN A 226 -6.15 -1.80 -10.34
CA GLN A 226 -6.06 -0.37 -10.63
C GLN A 226 -4.70 0.19 -10.22
N SER A 227 -4.20 -0.24 -9.06
CA SER A 227 -2.91 0.17 -8.51
C SER A 227 -1.75 -0.32 -9.36
N LEU A 228 -1.85 -1.51 -9.93
CA LEU A 228 -0.84 -2.07 -10.82
C LEU A 228 -0.79 -1.29 -12.14
N ALA A 229 -1.96 -0.96 -12.73
CA ALA A 229 -2.04 -0.11 -13.92
C ALA A 229 -1.41 1.28 -13.68
N PHE A 230 -1.67 1.90 -12.53
CA PHE A 230 -1.01 3.14 -12.15
C PHE A 230 0.51 3.00 -12.07
N ASN A 231 1.03 1.94 -11.48
CA ASN A 231 2.47 1.70 -11.41
C ASN A 231 3.08 1.54 -12.83
N HIS A 232 2.44 0.80 -13.72
CA HIS A 232 2.90 0.68 -15.11
C HIS A 232 2.84 2.01 -15.87
N THR A 233 1.79 2.81 -15.65
CA THR A 233 1.70 4.19 -16.19
C THR A 233 2.87 5.05 -15.70
N LEU A 234 3.18 5.00 -14.39
CA LEU A 234 4.28 5.75 -13.81
C LEU A 234 5.64 5.30 -14.37
N SER A 235 5.84 3.99 -14.57
CA SER A 235 7.02 3.44 -15.25
C SER A 235 7.14 3.97 -16.67
N ALA A 236 6.09 3.83 -17.46
CA ALA A 236 6.07 4.29 -18.85
C ALA A 236 6.38 5.79 -18.98
N ARG A 237 5.89 6.60 -18.02
CA ARG A 237 6.19 8.03 -17.97
C ARG A 237 7.66 8.32 -17.67
N ILE A 238 8.26 7.61 -16.72
CA ILE A 238 9.69 7.73 -16.38
C ILE A 238 10.55 7.31 -17.57
N ASP A 239 10.20 6.19 -18.20
CA ASP A 239 10.91 5.64 -19.36
C ASP A 239 10.83 6.59 -20.58
N ALA A 240 9.73 7.33 -20.71
CA ALA A 240 9.57 8.39 -21.71
C ALA A 240 10.31 9.70 -21.37
N GLY A 241 11.02 9.75 -20.23
CA GLY A 241 11.74 10.96 -19.78
C GLY A 241 10.84 12.14 -19.39
N LEU A 242 9.55 11.90 -19.13
CA LEU A 242 8.62 12.94 -18.74
C LEU A 242 8.75 13.28 -17.24
N PRO A 243 8.74 14.58 -16.88
CA PRO A 243 8.87 15.00 -15.49
C PRO A 243 7.65 14.59 -14.65
N LEU A 244 7.85 14.37 -13.32
CA LEU A 244 6.81 13.93 -12.40
C LEU A 244 6.10 15.06 -11.65
N ILE A 245 6.74 16.23 -11.56
CA ILE A 245 6.18 17.44 -10.91
C ILE A 245 5.82 18.48 -11.92
N GLU A 246 6.71 18.75 -12.87
CA GLU A 246 6.44 19.73 -13.92
C GLU A 246 5.48 19.13 -14.96
N PRO A 247 4.32 19.76 -15.20
CA PRO A 247 3.37 19.27 -16.18
C PRO A 247 3.85 19.55 -17.61
N VAL A 248 3.45 18.68 -18.52
CA VAL A 248 3.57 18.87 -19.96
C VAL A 248 2.20 19.00 -20.61
N VAL A 249 2.14 19.47 -21.87
CA VAL A 249 0.87 19.56 -22.61
C VAL A 249 0.26 18.16 -22.75
N GLY A 250 -1.02 18.05 -22.44
CA GLY A 250 -1.77 16.79 -22.42
C GLY A 250 -1.97 16.22 -21.01
N ASP A 251 -1.16 16.60 -20.03
CA ASP A 251 -1.34 16.16 -18.64
C ASP A 251 -2.69 16.59 -18.04
N LEU A 252 -3.13 15.82 -17.03
CA LEU A 252 -4.20 16.23 -16.12
C LEU A 252 -3.59 16.62 -14.77
N VAL A 253 -3.85 17.85 -14.35
CA VAL A 253 -3.43 18.37 -13.04
C VAL A 253 -4.62 18.56 -12.12
N ALA A 254 -4.40 18.40 -10.82
CA ALA A 254 -5.43 18.59 -9.80
C ALA A 254 -4.93 19.49 -8.65
N PRO A 255 -5.80 20.31 -8.03
CA PRO A 255 -5.44 21.07 -6.83
C PRO A 255 -4.97 20.18 -5.71
N LEU A 256 -3.85 20.56 -5.09
CA LEU A 256 -3.26 19.87 -3.95
C LEU A 256 -3.71 20.56 -2.66
N GLN A 257 -4.35 19.80 -1.78
CA GLN A 257 -4.75 20.27 -0.45
C GLN A 257 -3.55 20.28 0.51
N ALA A 258 -3.65 21.00 1.62
CA ALA A 258 -2.62 21.03 2.65
C ALA A 258 -2.28 19.63 3.21
N SER A 259 -3.26 18.74 3.25
CA SER A 259 -3.10 17.33 3.62
C SER A 259 -2.30 16.48 2.60
N GLY A 260 -1.95 17.02 1.43
CA GLY A 260 -1.34 16.27 0.32
C GLY A 260 -2.33 15.49 -0.54
N ARG A 261 -3.63 15.58 -0.28
CA ARG A 261 -4.68 15.02 -1.13
C ARG A 261 -4.97 15.92 -2.32
N ILE A 262 -5.37 15.33 -3.43
CA ILE A 262 -5.84 16.09 -4.60
C ILE A 262 -7.37 16.24 -4.58
N ASP A 263 -7.84 17.38 -5.10
CA ASP A 263 -9.26 17.58 -5.39
C ASP A 263 -9.55 17.11 -6.81
N VAL A 264 -9.98 15.86 -6.95
CA VAL A 264 -10.29 15.24 -8.24
C VAL A 264 -11.47 15.89 -8.95
N GLY A 265 -12.36 16.55 -8.22
CA GLY A 265 -13.50 17.28 -8.80
C GLY A 265 -13.09 18.57 -9.52
N LYS A 266 -11.85 19.03 -9.35
CA LYS A 266 -11.29 20.25 -9.95
C LYS A 266 -10.10 19.98 -10.84
N MET A 267 -10.02 18.79 -11.41
CA MET A 267 -8.97 18.48 -12.40
C MET A 267 -9.10 19.35 -13.65
N ALA A 268 -7.96 19.66 -14.24
CA ALA A 268 -7.90 20.45 -15.47
C ALA A 268 -6.86 19.87 -16.44
N PRO A 269 -7.14 19.86 -17.75
CA PRO A 269 -6.16 19.49 -18.75
C PRO A 269 -5.13 20.61 -18.95
N VAL A 270 -3.90 20.20 -19.18
CA VAL A 270 -2.80 21.10 -19.50
C VAL A 270 -2.73 21.31 -21.01
N SER A 271 -2.95 22.55 -21.45
CA SER A 271 -2.87 23.00 -22.84
C SER A 271 -1.69 23.91 -23.05
N LYS A 272 -1.36 24.22 -24.30
CA LYS A 272 -0.33 25.21 -24.64
C LYS A 272 -0.60 26.57 -23.99
N THR A 273 -1.87 26.95 -23.83
CA THR A 273 -2.27 28.26 -23.29
C THR A 273 -2.16 28.39 -21.77
N ASN A 274 -2.25 27.31 -21.04
CA ASN A 274 -2.19 27.33 -19.57
C ASN A 274 -0.93 26.66 -18.96
N LEU A 275 -0.03 26.13 -19.80
CA LEU A 275 1.14 25.37 -19.39
C LEU A 275 1.99 26.10 -18.34
N GLU A 276 2.41 27.34 -18.64
CA GLU A 276 3.28 28.09 -17.73
C GLU A 276 2.62 28.39 -16.38
N ARG A 277 1.30 28.66 -16.40
CA ARG A 277 0.54 28.82 -15.17
C ARG A 277 0.47 27.51 -14.38
N CYS A 278 0.28 26.38 -15.05
CA CYS A 278 0.27 25.06 -14.41
C CYS A 278 1.66 24.70 -13.83
N LYS A 279 2.75 24.92 -14.58
CA LYS A 279 4.12 24.73 -14.09
C LYS A 279 4.38 25.53 -12.82
N ARG A 280 4.08 26.84 -12.83
CA ARG A 280 4.23 27.69 -11.64
C ARG A 280 3.42 27.19 -10.45
N ASN A 281 2.18 26.72 -10.65
CA ASN A 281 1.37 26.24 -9.53
C ASN A 281 1.83 24.85 -9.04
N CYS A 282 2.35 24.01 -9.90
CA CYS A 282 2.99 22.74 -9.48
C CYS A 282 4.26 22.99 -8.68
N SER A 283 5.13 23.92 -9.11
CA SER A 283 6.35 24.28 -8.36
C SER A 283 6.05 24.89 -6.98
N LEU A 284 4.91 25.56 -6.84
CA LEU A 284 4.42 26.08 -5.56
C LEU A 284 3.69 25.05 -4.69
N GLY A 285 3.56 23.79 -5.16
CA GLY A 285 2.83 22.74 -4.45
C GLY A 285 1.31 22.98 -4.36
N ARG A 286 0.73 23.78 -5.25
CA ARG A 286 -0.71 24.07 -5.33
C ARG A 286 -1.46 23.12 -6.25
N LEU A 287 -0.76 22.59 -7.24
CA LEU A 287 -1.24 21.58 -8.18
C LEU A 287 -0.32 20.38 -8.16
N ALA A 288 -0.83 19.23 -8.52
CA ALA A 288 -0.06 18.01 -8.77
C ALA A 288 -0.38 17.45 -10.15
N VAL A 289 0.64 16.98 -10.85
CA VAL A 289 0.50 16.13 -12.03
C VAL A 289 0.00 14.76 -11.58
N THR A 290 -0.97 14.21 -12.30
CA THR A 290 -1.67 13.00 -11.85
C THR A 290 -1.65 11.89 -12.89
N GLY A 291 -1.71 10.64 -12.42
CA GLY A 291 -1.94 9.45 -13.24
C GLY A 291 -3.24 8.73 -12.85
N PRO A 292 -3.81 7.89 -13.72
CA PRO A 292 -5.10 7.27 -13.53
C PRO A 292 -5.04 6.09 -12.56
N LEU A 293 -6.05 5.97 -11.72
CA LEU A 293 -6.53 4.73 -11.16
C LEU A 293 -7.79 4.36 -11.96
N PRO A 294 -7.72 3.47 -12.96
CA PRO A 294 -8.76 3.31 -13.95
C PRO A 294 -10.09 2.86 -13.36
N GLY A 295 -11.19 3.20 -14.03
CA GLY A 295 -12.56 2.87 -13.64
C GLY A 295 -13.53 3.36 -14.72
N LYS A 296 -14.83 3.11 -14.55
CA LYS A 296 -15.84 3.40 -15.59
C LYS A 296 -15.96 4.89 -15.96
N GLU A 297 -15.55 5.80 -15.07
CA GLU A 297 -15.63 7.26 -15.22
C GLU A 297 -14.24 7.92 -15.18
N ALA A 298 -13.17 7.13 -15.29
CA ALA A 298 -11.82 7.65 -15.21
C ALA A 298 -11.50 8.56 -16.42
N SER A 299 -10.95 9.72 -16.14
CA SER A 299 -10.42 10.61 -17.17
C SER A 299 -8.96 10.24 -17.47
N PHE A 300 -8.57 10.31 -18.73
CA PHE A 300 -7.21 10.05 -19.20
C PHE A 300 -6.58 11.30 -19.77
N ALA A 301 -5.26 11.36 -19.74
CA ALA A 301 -4.45 12.41 -20.33
C ALA A 301 -4.43 12.30 -21.87
N ASP A 302 -4.00 13.37 -22.53
CA ASP A 302 -3.85 13.41 -23.99
C ASP A 302 -2.37 13.37 -24.41
N GLY A 303 -2.13 13.12 -25.70
CA GLY A 303 -0.79 13.14 -26.30
C GLY A 303 0.17 12.15 -25.62
N VAL A 304 1.45 12.53 -25.45
CA VAL A 304 2.48 11.65 -24.86
C VAL A 304 2.15 11.20 -23.45
N PRO A 305 1.63 12.03 -22.52
CA PRO A 305 1.12 11.55 -21.25
C PRO A 305 0.03 10.47 -21.39
N GLY A 306 -0.92 10.67 -22.31
CA GLY A 306 -1.99 9.71 -22.58
C GLY A 306 -1.47 8.39 -23.16
N GLU A 307 -0.45 8.40 -23.98
CA GLU A 307 0.24 7.19 -24.46
C GLU A 307 0.87 6.38 -23.29
N CYS A 308 1.46 7.08 -22.30
CA CYS A 308 1.98 6.43 -21.10
C CYS A 308 0.85 5.78 -20.29
N GLU A 309 -0.30 6.43 -20.18
CA GLU A 309 -1.47 5.88 -19.49
C GLU A 309 -2.04 4.67 -20.24
N THR A 310 -2.10 4.71 -21.56
CA THR A 310 -2.52 3.59 -22.42
C THR A 310 -1.59 2.38 -22.24
N ARG A 311 -0.27 2.60 -22.27
CA ARG A 311 0.71 1.51 -21.99
C ARG A 311 0.51 0.88 -20.61
N GLY A 312 0.14 1.67 -19.60
CA GLY A 312 -0.18 1.16 -18.27
C GLY A 312 -1.39 0.21 -18.26
N LEU A 313 -2.44 0.54 -19.04
CA LEU A 313 -3.60 -0.32 -19.22
C LEU A 313 -3.27 -1.60 -20.01
N GLU A 314 -2.52 -1.47 -21.08
CA GLU A 314 -2.08 -2.59 -21.93
C GLU A 314 -1.22 -3.58 -21.14
N ALA A 315 -0.24 -3.10 -20.38
CA ALA A 315 0.65 -3.92 -19.54
C ALA A 315 -0.10 -4.73 -18.48
N THR A 316 -1.31 -4.31 -18.13
CA THR A 316 -2.18 -4.99 -17.17
C THR A 316 -3.35 -5.74 -17.79
N ASN A 317 -3.44 -5.78 -19.13
CA ASN A 317 -4.56 -6.35 -19.89
C ASN A 317 -5.92 -5.75 -19.47
N LEU A 318 -5.96 -4.43 -19.26
CA LEU A 318 -7.16 -3.69 -18.84
C LEU A 318 -7.76 -2.82 -19.96
N SER A 319 -7.19 -2.87 -21.16
CA SER A 319 -7.74 -2.19 -22.32
C SER A 319 -9.15 -2.71 -22.64
N GLY A 320 -10.13 -1.81 -22.71
CA GLY A 320 -11.53 -2.16 -22.98
C GLY A 320 -12.32 -2.73 -21.79
N VAL A 321 -11.73 -2.85 -20.61
CA VAL A 321 -12.47 -3.25 -19.40
C VAL A 321 -13.46 -2.16 -18.99
N THR A 322 -14.71 -2.53 -18.76
CA THR A 322 -15.79 -1.60 -18.42
C THR A 322 -15.82 -1.15 -16.97
N TRP A 323 -15.10 -1.86 -16.10
CA TRP A 323 -15.06 -1.65 -14.64
C TRP A 323 -16.42 -1.78 -13.93
N VAL A 324 -17.37 -2.41 -14.60
CA VAL A 324 -18.68 -2.74 -14.06
C VAL A 324 -18.69 -4.21 -13.69
N VAL A 325 -19.10 -4.53 -12.47
CA VAL A 325 -19.21 -5.92 -11.97
C VAL A 325 -20.69 -6.18 -11.64
N PRO A 326 -21.49 -6.58 -12.63
CA PRO A 326 -22.95 -6.74 -12.46
C PRO A 326 -23.31 -7.77 -11.39
N GLU A 327 -22.53 -8.83 -11.27
CA GLU A 327 -22.72 -9.90 -10.30
C GLU A 327 -22.54 -9.41 -8.86
N ILE A 328 -21.64 -8.46 -8.64
CA ILE A 328 -21.39 -7.86 -7.33
C ILE A 328 -21.31 -6.33 -7.52
N PRO A 329 -22.41 -5.60 -7.68
CA PRO A 329 -22.43 -4.17 -8.05
C PRO A 329 -21.59 -3.26 -7.15
N ARG A 330 -21.45 -3.61 -5.88
CA ARG A 330 -20.61 -2.89 -4.91
C ARG A 330 -19.10 -2.94 -5.21
N LEU A 331 -18.66 -3.77 -6.16
CA LEU A 331 -17.28 -3.83 -6.64
C LEU A 331 -17.05 -2.99 -7.90
N THR A 332 -18.11 -2.49 -8.51
CA THR A 332 -18.01 -1.50 -9.59
C THR A 332 -17.27 -0.27 -9.10
N THR A 333 -16.29 0.19 -9.84
CA THR A 333 -15.46 1.34 -9.47
C THR A 333 -15.53 2.46 -10.50
N SER A 334 -15.73 3.70 -10.04
CA SER A 334 -15.70 4.88 -10.90
C SER A 334 -14.31 5.21 -11.42
N GLY A 335 -13.28 4.74 -10.70
CA GLY A 335 -11.92 5.20 -10.92
C GLY A 335 -11.64 6.55 -10.26
N THR A 336 -10.41 6.99 -10.33
CA THR A 336 -9.94 8.29 -9.81
C THR A 336 -8.55 8.59 -10.38
N ARG A 337 -7.90 9.63 -9.87
CA ARG A 337 -6.50 9.91 -10.20
C ARG A 337 -5.66 10.04 -8.93
N ARG A 338 -4.34 9.93 -9.09
CA ARG A 338 -3.37 9.97 -8.01
C ARG A 338 -2.15 10.82 -8.42
N PRO A 339 -1.56 11.64 -7.53
CA PRO A 339 -0.32 12.35 -7.83
C PRO A 339 0.79 11.40 -8.28
N LEU A 340 1.57 11.79 -9.28
CA LEU A 340 2.69 10.98 -9.78
C LEU A 340 3.92 11.01 -8.88
N SER A 341 4.07 12.05 -8.08
CA SER A 341 5.15 12.21 -7.09
C SER A 341 4.61 12.55 -5.72
N VAL A 342 5.39 12.27 -4.70
CA VAL A 342 5.07 12.53 -3.29
C VAL A 342 6.23 13.26 -2.64
N PRO A 343 6.01 14.41 -2.00
CA PRO A 343 7.02 15.04 -1.18
C PRO A 343 7.22 14.28 0.13
N PHE A 344 8.46 14.23 0.61
CA PHE A 344 8.79 13.85 1.98
C PHE A 344 9.40 15.05 2.72
N LYS A 345 9.21 15.08 4.02
CA LYS A 345 9.67 16.20 4.88
C LYS A 345 10.45 15.66 6.06
N ASP A 346 11.27 16.55 6.64
CA ASP A 346 11.99 16.32 7.91
C ASP A 346 12.88 15.07 7.90
N LEU A 347 13.44 14.69 6.73
CA LEU A 347 14.32 13.53 6.67
C LEU A 347 15.56 13.77 7.54
N ARG A 348 15.72 12.93 8.55
CA ARG A 348 16.89 12.84 9.42
C ARG A 348 17.40 11.41 9.38
N VAL A 349 18.71 11.28 9.30
CA VAL A 349 19.39 9.99 9.30
C VAL A 349 20.42 10.02 10.41
N GLU A 350 20.38 9.05 11.27
CA GLU A 350 21.33 8.90 12.38
C GLU A 350 21.72 7.44 12.52
N GLU A 351 22.89 7.18 13.07
CA GLU A 351 23.29 5.84 13.45
C GLU A 351 22.33 5.33 14.55
N ALA A 352 21.84 4.11 14.37
CA ALA A 352 21.04 3.47 15.40
C ALA A 352 21.96 2.75 16.38
N PRO A 353 21.64 2.75 17.70
CA PRO A 353 22.39 1.95 18.66
C PRO A 353 22.34 0.47 18.23
N GLU A 354 23.42 -0.25 18.47
CA GLU A 354 23.51 -1.68 18.20
C GLU A 354 22.27 -2.40 18.74
N VAL A 355 21.69 -3.21 17.90
CA VAL A 355 20.55 -4.02 18.30
C VAL A 355 21.10 -5.27 18.95
N THR A 356 20.65 -5.57 20.15
CA THR A 356 20.97 -6.82 20.85
C THR A 356 20.73 -8.05 19.96
N SER A 357 21.61 -9.03 20.05
CA SER A 357 21.66 -10.27 19.25
C SER A 357 20.33 -10.98 19.04
N SER A 358 19.37 -10.86 19.95
CA SER A 358 18.05 -11.50 19.88
C SER A 358 17.20 -11.16 18.63
N LEU A 359 17.53 -10.08 17.89
CA LEU A 359 16.86 -9.75 16.63
C LEU A 359 17.48 -10.46 15.42
N PHE A 360 18.72 -10.90 15.53
CA PHE A 360 19.43 -11.66 14.50
C PHE A 360 19.20 -13.18 14.65
N GLU A 361 18.70 -13.68 15.78
CA GLU A 361 18.37 -15.09 15.97
C GLU A 361 17.38 -15.65 14.94
N ARG A 362 16.60 -14.79 14.29
CA ARG A 362 15.73 -15.17 13.16
C ARG A 362 16.48 -15.42 11.85
N TRP A 363 17.74 -15.07 11.79
CA TRP A 363 18.59 -15.10 10.61
C TRP A 363 19.85 -15.95 10.87
N GLU A 364 19.68 -17.04 11.64
CA GLU A 364 20.76 -17.95 12.05
C GLU A 364 21.58 -18.48 10.85
N GLU A 365 20.95 -18.60 9.68
CA GLU A 365 21.62 -19.06 8.45
C GLU A 365 22.40 -17.96 7.73
N GLY A 366 22.33 -16.70 8.20
CA GLY A 366 22.95 -15.57 7.56
C GLY A 366 22.32 -15.17 6.22
N PRO A 367 22.91 -14.17 5.52
CA PRO A 367 22.40 -13.74 4.21
C PRO A 367 22.69 -14.80 3.14
N VAL A 368 21.70 -15.06 2.28
CA VAL A 368 21.88 -15.85 1.07
C VAL A 368 22.41 -14.95 -0.06
N LYS A 369 22.98 -15.55 -1.11
CA LYS A 369 23.71 -14.86 -2.20
C LYS A 369 23.01 -13.64 -2.81
N GLU A 370 21.68 -13.60 -2.76
CA GLU A 370 20.87 -12.51 -3.34
C GLU A 370 20.34 -11.51 -2.30
N ASP A 371 20.57 -11.74 -1.02
CA ASP A 371 20.17 -10.85 0.04
C ASP A 371 21.00 -9.57 0.03
N LYS A 372 20.37 -8.46 0.37
CA LYS A 372 20.98 -7.13 0.48
C LYS A 372 21.04 -6.68 1.92
N TRP A 373 21.69 -7.48 2.76
CA TRP A 373 22.01 -7.17 4.16
C TRP A 373 23.23 -7.96 4.62
N HIS A 374 23.91 -7.48 5.66
CA HIS A 374 25.05 -8.17 6.28
C HIS A 374 24.95 -8.05 7.81
N PRO A 375 25.20 -9.11 8.59
CA PRO A 375 25.09 -9.08 10.05
C PRO A 375 26.01 -8.03 10.69
N ASP A 376 27.22 -7.82 10.15
CA ASP A 376 28.19 -6.82 10.62
C ASP A 376 27.97 -5.43 10.01
N GLY A 377 26.98 -5.26 9.17
CA GLY A 377 26.65 -3.97 8.57
C GLY A 377 26.01 -3.01 9.55
N ALA A 378 26.26 -1.72 9.36
CA ALA A 378 25.72 -0.67 10.22
C ALA A 378 24.20 -0.68 10.34
N CYS A 379 23.69 -0.15 11.44
CA CYS A 379 22.29 0.14 11.65
C CYS A 379 22.02 1.65 11.55
N LEU A 380 21.04 2.03 10.72
CA LEU A 380 20.61 3.43 10.58
C LEU A 380 19.19 3.61 11.06
N ARG A 381 18.90 4.77 11.64
CA ARG A 381 17.55 5.22 11.94
C ARG A 381 17.17 6.37 11.03
N LEU A 382 16.13 6.18 10.24
CA LEU A 382 15.58 7.22 9.38
C LEU A 382 14.28 7.75 9.97
N ARG A 383 14.18 9.08 10.07
CA ARG A 383 12.94 9.77 10.48
C ARG A 383 12.48 10.66 9.35
N PHE A 384 11.22 10.62 9.00
CA PHE A 384 10.62 11.45 7.95
C PHE A 384 9.11 11.53 8.09
N THR A 385 8.50 12.48 7.39
CA THR A 385 7.05 12.70 7.35
C THR A 385 6.54 12.53 5.93
N LEU A 386 5.46 11.78 5.75
CA LEU A 386 4.77 11.56 4.47
C LEU A 386 3.30 11.99 4.55
N PRO A 387 2.72 12.49 3.46
CA PRO A 387 1.28 12.74 3.38
C PRO A 387 0.46 11.45 3.49
N PRO A 388 -0.87 11.56 3.77
CA PRO A 388 -1.77 10.40 3.81
C PRO A 388 -1.81 9.63 2.49
N GLY A 389 -2.01 8.31 2.56
CA GLY A 389 -2.15 7.46 1.38
C GLY A 389 -0.84 7.15 0.64
N THR A 390 0.30 7.44 1.24
CA THR A 390 1.63 7.13 0.72
C THR A 390 2.29 6.00 1.50
N TYR A 391 3.27 5.35 0.88
CA TYR A 391 3.92 4.16 1.43
C TYR A 391 5.33 4.47 1.89
N ALA A 392 5.59 4.38 3.19
CA ALA A 392 6.93 4.54 3.74
C ALA A 392 7.93 3.55 3.14
N THR A 393 7.50 2.31 2.90
CA THR A 393 8.30 1.27 2.25
C THR A 393 8.75 1.66 0.83
N VAL A 394 7.97 2.47 0.12
CA VAL A 394 8.35 2.96 -1.22
C VAL A 394 9.49 3.98 -1.11
N LEU A 395 9.41 4.95 -0.17
CA LEU A 395 10.54 5.84 0.08
C LEU A 395 11.77 5.07 0.55
N MET A 396 11.59 4.08 1.41
CA MET A 396 12.70 3.25 1.87
C MET A 396 13.37 2.48 0.73
N ARG A 397 12.60 2.03 -0.28
CA ARG A 397 13.18 1.38 -1.48
C ARG A 397 14.10 2.29 -2.27
N GLU A 398 13.82 3.59 -2.32
CA GLU A 398 14.74 4.54 -2.97
C GLU A 398 16.11 4.56 -2.29
N PHE A 399 16.15 4.42 -0.97
CA PHE A 399 17.40 4.40 -0.20
C PHE A 399 18.05 3.01 -0.13
N MET A 400 17.26 1.96 0.11
CA MET A 400 17.80 0.62 0.38
C MET A 400 18.16 -0.13 -0.89
N ARG A 401 17.40 0.06 -1.99
CA ARG A 401 17.59 -0.67 -3.26
C ARG A 401 17.62 -2.20 -3.12
N SER A 402 16.98 -2.70 -2.06
CA SER A 402 16.88 -4.14 -1.78
C SER A 402 15.82 -4.81 -2.65
N PRO A 403 15.85 -6.14 -2.81
CA PRO A 403 14.78 -6.91 -3.44
C PRO A 403 13.41 -6.65 -2.81
N LEU A 404 12.32 -6.80 -3.59
CA LEU A 404 10.95 -6.49 -3.14
C LEU A 404 10.48 -7.28 -1.91
N ASN A 405 11.00 -8.48 -1.74
CA ASN A 405 10.68 -9.37 -0.63
C ASN A 405 11.30 -8.95 0.72
N HIS A 406 12.14 -7.90 0.74
CA HIS A 406 12.73 -7.33 1.95
C HIS A 406 11.91 -6.16 2.55
N TYR A 407 10.79 -5.79 1.93
CA TYR A 407 9.94 -4.66 2.37
C TYR A 407 8.61 -5.06 3.00
#